data_a497dd718c5af09eafee1fdbcbe2fffa
#
_entry.id   a497dd718c5af09eafee1fdbcbe2fffa
#
_cell.length_a   1.000
_cell.length_b   1.000
_cell.length_c   1.000
_cell.angle_alpha   90.00
_cell.angle_beta   90.00
_cell.angle_gamma   90.00
#
_symmetry.space_group_name_H-M   'P 1'
#
loop_
_entity.id
_entity.type
_entity.pdbx_description
1 polymer ?
#
loop_
_entity_poly.entity_id
_entity_poly.type
_entity_poly.pdbx_seq_one_letter_code
_entity_poly.pdbx_strand_id
1 'polypeptide(L)'
;MQETADKLNLLGIPQGDLEQRFADMGEKPFHARQVMRWIYQRGETDFDQMTDLSKSLRQRLVENARVELPVVLTQQDSKDGTVKWLFESGYGQAVESVFIPEPERGTLCISSQVGCALDCAFCATGAQGFNRNLTASEIIGQVWHANQALPRRSNGEFAVTNVVFMGMGEPLANYRQIVPAIELLLSDLAFGLSRRRVTVSTSGIVPHIDKLGDDC
;
A
#
# COMPACT_ATOMS: atom_id res chain seq x y z
N MET A 1 -7.57 -18.92 -17.67
CA MET A 1 -7.67 -17.74 -16.79
C MET A 1 -8.13 -18.07 -15.35
N GLN A 2 -8.08 -19.32 -14.91
CA GLN A 2 -8.48 -19.75 -13.55
C GLN A 2 -7.29 -19.98 -12.59
N GLU A 3 -6.06 -20.05 -13.09
CA GLU A 3 -4.86 -20.38 -12.28
C GLU A 3 -4.32 -19.27 -11.39
N THR A 4 -4.74 -18.02 -11.57
CA THR A 4 -4.19 -16.89 -10.80
C THR A 4 -4.96 -16.57 -9.52
N ALA A 5 -6.18 -17.07 -9.35
CA ALA A 5 -7.04 -16.75 -8.22
C ALA A 5 -6.57 -17.35 -6.87
N ASP A 6 -5.71 -18.37 -6.91
CA ASP A 6 -5.33 -19.16 -5.73
C ASP A 6 -3.91 -18.81 -5.20
N LYS A 7 -3.13 -17.99 -5.93
CA LYS A 7 -1.78 -17.61 -5.51
C LYS A 7 -1.80 -16.50 -4.47
N LEU A 8 -0.97 -16.65 -3.43
CA LEU A 8 -0.85 -15.66 -2.38
C LEU A 8 -0.30 -14.33 -2.92
N ASN A 9 -1.04 -13.22 -2.75
CA ASN A 9 -0.50 -11.91 -3.04
C ASN A 9 0.46 -11.47 -1.91
N LEU A 10 1.74 -11.27 -2.24
CA LEU A 10 2.76 -10.86 -1.27
C LEU A 10 2.74 -9.35 -0.97
N LEU A 11 2.12 -8.55 -1.85
CA LEU A 11 1.94 -7.13 -1.59
C LEU A 11 1.00 -6.93 -0.39
N GLY A 12 1.36 -6.06 0.55
CA GLY A 12 0.52 -5.75 1.70
C GLY A 12 0.65 -6.71 2.89
N ILE A 13 1.58 -7.68 2.83
CA ILE A 13 1.87 -8.58 3.96
C ILE A 13 3.00 -7.98 4.80
N PRO A 14 2.80 -7.71 6.12
CA PRO A 14 3.85 -7.26 7.03
C PRO A 14 4.99 -8.26 7.17
N GLN A 15 6.14 -7.75 7.63
CA GLN A 15 7.37 -8.56 7.75
C GLN A 15 7.16 -9.83 8.58
N GLY A 16 6.56 -9.73 9.78
CA GLY A 16 6.38 -10.87 10.68
C GLY A 16 5.53 -11.97 10.06
N ASP A 17 4.42 -11.58 9.42
CA ASP A 17 3.51 -12.51 8.76
C ASP A 17 4.17 -13.15 7.53
N LEU A 18 4.97 -12.39 6.78
CA LEU A 18 5.69 -12.93 5.63
C LEU A 18 6.79 -13.91 6.06
N GLU A 19 7.55 -13.57 7.11
CA GLU A 19 8.56 -14.49 7.69
C GLU A 19 7.93 -15.79 8.17
N GLN A 20 6.76 -15.73 8.83
CA GLN A 20 6.04 -16.93 9.26
C GLN A 20 5.61 -17.80 8.08
N ARG A 21 5.04 -17.19 7.02
CA ARG A 21 4.65 -17.91 5.79
C ARG A 21 5.85 -18.59 5.11
N PHE A 22 7.01 -17.94 5.10
CA PHE A 22 8.23 -18.54 4.57
C PHE A 22 8.71 -19.71 5.46
N ALA A 23 8.62 -19.56 6.77
CA ALA A 23 8.92 -20.65 7.70
C ALA A 23 8.00 -21.87 7.48
N ASP A 24 6.71 -21.64 7.26
CA ASP A 24 5.73 -22.70 6.95
C ASP A 24 6.05 -23.43 5.63
N MET A 25 6.69 -22.74 4.68
CA MET A 25 7.23 -23.33 3.44
C MET A 25 8.61 -24.01 3.63
N GLY A 26 9.16 -24.03 4.84
CA GLY A 26 10.50 -24.57 5.13
C GLY A 26 11.64 -23.65 4.72
N GLU A 27 11.37 -22.37 4.49
CA GLU A 27 12.35 -21.35 4.15
C GLU A 27 12.79 -20.55 5.37
N LYS A 28 13.99 -19.98 5.29
CA LYS A 28 14.51 -19.14 6.38
C LYS A 28 13.89 -17.73 6.35
N PRO A 29 13.66 -17.09 7.51
CA PRO A 29 13.04 -15.76 7.59
C PRO A 29 13.77 -14.68 6.77
N PHE A 30 15.10 -14.78 6.60
CA PHE A 30 15.84 -13.78 5.82
C PHE A 30 15.44 -13.77 4.34
N HIS A 31 14.93 -14.88 3.78
CA HIS A 31 14.43 -14.91 2.40
C HIS A 31 13.18 -14.03 2.24
N ALA A 32 12.29 -14.01 3.24
CA ALA A 32 11.16 -13.08 3.25
C ALA A 32 11.62 -11.62 3.21
N ARG A 33 12.66 -11.27 3.99
CA ARG A 33 13.25 -9.94 4.00
C ARG A 33 13.89 -9.56 2.66
N GLN A 34 14.51 -10.50 1.98
CA GLN A 34 15.03 -10.27 0.62
C GLN A 34 13.89 -9.97 -0.36
N VAL A 35 12.82 -10.78 -0.34
CA VAL A 35 11.64 -10.56 -1.20
C VAL A 35 11.00 -9.19 -0.94
N MET A 36 10.85 -8.78 0.34
CA MET A 36 10.34 -7.45 0.68
C MET A 36 11.18 -6.33 0.04
N ARG A 37 12.52 -6.40 0.15
CA ARG A 37 13.40 -5.39 -0.47
C ARG A 37 13.25 -5.35 -2.00
N TRP A 38 13.08 -6.50 -2.64
CA TRP A 38 12.84 -6.56 -4.08
C TRP A 38 11.53 -5.86 -4.44
N ILE A 39 10.43 -6.18 -3.74
CA ILE A 39 9.11 -5.62 -4.02
C ILE A 39 9.09 -4.11 -3.74
N TYR A 40 9.50 -3.69 -2.54
CA TYR A 40 9.24 -2.33 -2.07
C TYR A 40 10.36 -1.33 -2.40
N GLN A 41 11.63 -1.75 -2.34
CA GLN A 41 12.75 -0.82 -2.55
C GLN A 41 13.23 -0.79 -4.00
N ARG A 42 13.19 -1.94 -4.68
CA ARG A 42 13.63 -2.06 -6.08
C ARG A 42 12.46 -1.98 -7.07
N GLY A 43 11.21 -2.12 -6.60
CA GLY A 43 10.02 -2.08 -7.45
C GLY A 43 9.85 -3.30 -8.35
N GLU A 44 10.49 -4.44 -7.98
CA GLU A 44 10.46 -5.65 -8.79
C GLU A 44 9.30 -6.57 -8.37
N THR A 45 8.54 -7.03 -9.32
CA THR A 45 7.40 -7.92 -9.11
C THR A 45 7.57 -9.30 -9.73
N ASP A 46 8.55 -9.46 -10.62
CA ASP A 46 8.91 -10.74 -11.22
C ASP A 46 9.92 -11.48 -10.33
N PHE A 47 9.50 -12.60 -9.77
CA PHE A 47 10.37 -13.41 -8.91
C PHE A 47 11.60 -13.95 -9.63
N ASP A 48 11.56 -14.13 -10.95
CA ASP A 48 12.71 -14.58 -11.71
C ASP A 48 13.85 -13.55 -11.77
N GLN A 49 13.53 -12.28 -11.57
CA GLN A 49 14.52 -11.19 -11.48
C GLN A 49 15.16 -11.05 -10.09
N MET A 50 14.64 -11.72 -9.07
CA MET A 50 15.15 -11.66 -7.68
C MET A 50 16.40 -12.54 -7.52
N THR A 51 17.50 -12.09 -8.12
CA THR A 51 18.72 -12.91 -8.36
C THR A 51 19.49 -13.32 -7.11
N ASP A 52 19.27 -12.68 -5.96
CA ASP A 52 19.85 -13.06 -4.66
C ASP A 52 19.06 -14.19 -3.95
N LEU A 53 17.92 -14.60 -4.53
CA LEU A 53 17.18 -15.80 -4.13
C LEU A 53 17.67 -17.03 -4.93
N SER A 54 17.63 -18.21 -4.31
CA SER A 54 17.93 -19.46 -5.00
C SER A 54 16.92 -19.73 -6.14
N LYS A 55 17.36 -20.41 -7.18
CA LYS A 55 16.47 -20.78 -8.30
C LYS A 55 15.26 -21.59 -7.84
N SER A 56 15.47 -22.51 -6.88
CA SER A 56 14.38 -23.33 -6.34
C SER A 56 13.35 -22.51 -5.56
N LEU A 57 13.78 -21.48 -4.82
CA LEU A 57 12.87 -20.59 -4.11
C LEU A 57 12.09 -19.73 -5.10
N ARG A 58 12.76 -19.15 -6.10
CA ARG A 58 12.07 -18.38 -7.15
C ARG A 58 10.98 -19.18 -7.85
N GLN A 59 11.30 -20.43 -8.24
CA GLN A 59 10.33 -21.33 -8.87
C GLN A 59 9.11 -21.58 -7.96
N ARG A 60 9.32 -21.83 -6.66
CA ARG A 60 8.22 -22.01 -5.70
C ARG A 60 7.40 -20.75 -5.51
N LEU A 61 8.03 -19.57 -5.52
CA LEU A 61 7.29 -18.31 -5.46
C LEU A 61 6.43 -18.09 -6.72
N VAL A 62 6.97 -18.37 -7.90
CA VAL A 62 6.21 -18.33 -9.17
C VAL A 62 4.98 -19.26 -9.12
N GLU A 63 5.11 -20.43 -8.52
CA GLU A 63 4.01 -21.42 -8.44
C GLU A 63 2.94 -21.01 -7.41
N ASN A 64 3.32 -20.45 -6.25
CA ASN A 64 2.46 -20.30 -5.09
C ASN A 64 2.12 -18.85 -4.73
N ALA A 65 2.83 -17.87 -5.29
CA ALA A 65 2.68 -16.46 -4.94
C ALA A 65 2.60 -15.57 -6.17
N ARG A 66 2.18 -14.33 -5.94
CA ARG A 66 2.19 -13.24 -6.91
C ARG A 66 2.44 -11.91 -6.20
N VAL A 67 2.81 -10.90 -6.96
CA VAL A 67 2.78 -9.49 -6.53
C VAL A 67 1.76 -8.80 -7.41
N GLU A 68 0.58 -8.59 -6.88
CA GLU A 68 -0.53 -7.99 -7.62
C GLU A 68 -0.61 -6.49 -7.32
N LEU A 69 -0.41 -5.71 -8.35
CA LEU A 69 -0.45 -4.26 -8.28
C LEU A 69 -1.85 -3.72 -8.62
N PRO A 70 -2.24 -2.56 -8.07
CA PRO A 70 -3.49 -1.94 -8.46
C PRO A 70 -3.46 -1.51 -9.92
N VAL A 71 -4.58 -1.69 -10.61
CA VAL A 71 -4.75 -1.23 -12.00
C VAL A 71 -5.08 0.26 -11.99
N VAL A 72 -4.29 1.05 -12.71
CA VAL A 72 -4.56 2.48 -12.90
C VAL A 72 -5.52 2.65 -14.06
N LEU A 73 -6.70 3.23 -13.78
CA LEU A 73 -7.70 3.57 -14.81
C LEU A 73 -7.40 4.91 -15.46
N THR A 74 -6.95 5.89 -14.67
CA THR A 74 -6.68 7.26 -15.14
C THR A 74 -5.60 7.91 -14.30
N GLN A 75 -4.75 8.70 -14.96
CA GLN A 75 -3.83 9.65 -14.33
C GLN A 75 -4.15 11.05 -14.81
N GLN A 76 -4.14 12.02 -13.92
CA GLN A 76 -4.30 13.44 -14.21
C GLN A 76 -3.15 14.22 -13.61
N ASP A 77 -2.45 14.97 -14.45
CA ASP A 77 -1.30 15.78 -14.07
C ASP A 77 -1.72 17.26 -14.06
N SER A 78 -1.45 17.96 -12.97
CA SER A 78 -1.68 19.39 -12.82
C SER A 78 -0.40 20.19 -13.10
N LYS A 79 -0.56 21.47 -13.44
CA LYS A 79 0.57 22.38 -13.77
C LYS A 79 1.50 22.63 -12.57
N ASP A 80 1.02 22.47 -11.35
CA ASP A 80 1.79 22.61 -10.11
C ASP A 80 2.55 21.33 -9.72
N GLY A 81 2.47 20.29 -10.56
CA GLY A 81 3.09 19.00 -10.32
C GLY A 81 2.25 18.04 -9.47
N THR A 82 1.04 18.42 -9.05
CA THR A 82 0.10 17.52 -8.41
C THR A 82 -0.34 16.44 -9.39
N VAL A 83 -0.33 15.18 -8.94
CA VAL A 83 -0.74 14.03 -9.76
C VAL A 83 -1.86 13.28 -9.04
N LYS A 84 -2.95 13.05 -9.75
CA LYS A 84 -4.08 12.25 -9.26
C LYS A 84 -4.20 10.96 -10.06
N TRP A 85 -4.29 9.84 -9.36
CA TRP A 85 -4.59 8.53 -9.93
C TRP A 85 -5.96 8.03 -9.51
N LEU A 86 -6.61 7.35 -10.44
CA LEU A 86 -7.81 6.59 -10.20
C LEU A 86 -7.44 5.11 -10.34
N PHE A 87 -7.59 4.34 -9.26
CA PHE A 87 -7.28 2.92 -9.21
C PHE A 87 -8.56 2.09 -9.28
N GLU A 88 -8.55 1.04 -10.10
CA GLU A 88 -9.64 0.08 -10.15
C GLU A 88 -9.76 -0.67 -8.81
N SER A 89 -10.98 -0.82 -8.32
CA SER A 89 -11.30 -1.50 -7.06
C SER A 89 -12.30 -2.62 -7.24
N GLY A 90 -12.42 -3.16 -8.45
CA GLY A 90 -13.36 -4.22 -8.82
C GLY A 90 -14.81 -3.74 -8.97
N TYR A 91 -15.63 -4.54 -9.63
CA TYR A 91 -17.06 -4.30 -9.85
C TYR A 91 -17.42 -2.92 -10.44
N GLY A 92 -16.53 -2.37 -11.29
CA GLY A 92 -16.71 -1.06 -11.90
C GLY A 92 -16.51 0.12 -10.94
N GLN A 93 -15.91 -0.12 -9.78
CA GLN A 93 -15.61 0.89 -8.77
C GLN A 93 -14.14 1.28 -8.79
N ALA A 94 -13.84 2.46 -8.25
CA ALA A 94 -12.50 2.98 -8.19
C ALA A 94 -12.26 3.83 -6.94
N VAL A 95 -10.99 3.98 -6.58
CA VAL A 95 -10.54 4.88 -5.52
C VAL A 95 -9.47 5.83 -6.02
N GLU A 96 -9.38 6.99 -5.40
CA GLU A 96 -8.43 8.03 -5.77
C GLU A 96 -7.22 8.07 -4.85
N SER A 97 -6.06 8.39 -5.42
CA SER A 97 -4.88 8.87 -4.69
C SER A 97 -4.37 10.16 -5.30
N VAL A 98 -3.84 11.04 -4.47
CA VAL A 98 -3.32 12.33 -4.92
C VAL A 98 -1.92 12.57 -4.35
N PHE A 99 -0.95 12.76 -5.22
CA PHE A 99 0.38 13.22 -4.87
C PHE A 99 0.45 14.75 -4.96
N ILE A 100 0.92 15.39 -3.89
CA ILE A 100 1.08 16.83 -3.78
C ILE A 100 2.57 17.12 -3.54
N PRO A 101 3.29 17.66 -4.56
CA PRO A 101 4.69 18.02 -4.41
C PRO A 101 4.83 19.35 -3.65
N GLU A 102 5.82 19.39 -2.78
CA GLU A 102 6.31 20.62 -2.13
C GLU A 102 7.85 20.66 -2.22
N PRO A 103 8.52 21.80 -2.03
CA PRO A 103 9.97 21.89 -2.18
C PRO A 103 10.74 20.90 -1.32
N GLU A 104 10.32 20.69 -0.08
CA GLU A 104 11.02 19.84 0.89
C GLU A 104 10.36 18.46 1.09
N ARG A 105 9.15 18.26 0.58
CA ARG A 105 8.40 17.02 0.78
C ARG A 105 7.50 16.69 -0.40
N GLY A 106 7.14 15.41 -0.52
CA GLY A 106 6.08 14.94 -1.41
C GLY A 106 5.04 14.19 -0.58
N THR A 107 3.83 14.70 -0.50
CA THR A 107 2.75 14.11 0.30
C THR A 107 1.83 13.31 -0.61
N LEU A 108 1.63 12.03 -0.30
CA LEU A 108 0.66 11.17 -0.96
C LEU A 108 -0.58 11.01 -0.07
N CYS A 109 -1.71 11.45 -0.58
CA CYS A 109 -3.03 11.19 0.00
C CYS A 109 -3.56 9.88 -0.56
N ILE A 110 -3.87 8.92 0.32
CA ILE A 110 -4.33 7.57 -0.05
C ILE A 110 -5.71 7.26 0.50
N SER A 111 -6.41 6.37 -0.20
CA SER A 111 -7.75 5.88 0.15
C SER A 111 -7.68 4.60 0.97
N SER A 112 -8.67 4.39 1.84
CA SER A 112 -8.80 3.23 2.74
C SER A 112 -10.06 2.40 2.51
N GLN A 113 -11.06 2.95 1.84
CA GLN A 113 -12.33 2.28 1.53
C GLN A 113 -12.81 2.67 0.12
N VAL A 114 -13.65 1.83 -0.46
CA VAL A 114 -14.47 2.16 -1.62
C VAL A 114 -15.75 2.81 -1.10
N GLY A 115 -15.91 4.12 -1.32
CA GLY A 115 -16.90 4.93 -0.61
C GLY A 115 -16.52 5.16 0.85
N CYS A 116 -17.49 5.50 1.71
CA CYS A 116 -17.25 5.71 3.13
C CYS A 116 -18.43 5.24 3.97
N ALA A 117 -18.13 4.60 5.10
CA ALA A 117 -19.17 4.15 6.05
C ALA A 117 -19.78 5.30 6.87
N LEU A 118 -19.21 6.50 6.78
CA LEU A 118 -19.66 7.68 7.54
C LEU A 118 -20.25 8.71 6.58
N ASP A 119 -21.41 9.24 6.95
CA ASP A 119 -22.16 10.22 6.17
C ASP A 119 -21.82 11.64 6.66
N CYS A 120 -20.59 12.10 6.43
CA CYS A 120 -20.18 13.47 6.74
C CYS A 120 -20.81 14.45 5.73
N ALA A 121 -21.59 15.40 6.22
CA ALA A 121 -22.38 16.32 5.40
C ALA A 121 -21.60 17.15 4.37
N PHE A 122 -20.28 17.32 4.54
CA PHE A 122 -19.40 18.07 3.62
C PHE A 122 -18.59 17.17 2.68
N CYS A 123 -18.69 15.84 2.82
CA CYS A 123 -17.77 14.89 2.15
C CYS A 123 -18.46 14.23 0.94
N ALA A 124 -17.90 14.46 -0.26
CA ALA A 124 -18.40 13.81 -1.47
C ALA A 124 -18.30 12.27 -1.43
N THR A 125 -17.28 11.72 -0.77
CA THR A 125 -17.13 10.26 -0.57
C THR A 125 -18.21 9.70 0.34
N GLY A 126 -18.60 10.43 1.41
CA GLY A 126 -19.72 10.05 2.27
C GLY A 126 -21.03 9.93 1.50
N ALA A 127 -21.30 10.89 0.61
CA ALA A 127 -22.49 10.89 -0.25
C ALA A 127 -22.55 9.70 -1.24
N GLN A 128 -21.44 9.04 -1.53
CA GLN A 128 -21.40 7.82 -2.37
C GLN A 128 -21.84 6.57 -1.63
N GLY A 129 -21.89 6.61 -0.29
CA GLY A 129 -22.14 5.46 0.56
C GLY A 129 -20.95 4.50 0.65
N PHE A 130 -21.06 3.52 1.51
CA PHE A 130 -20.04 2.49 1.74
C PHE A 130 -20.25 1.28 0.84
N ASN A 131 -19.19 0.83 0.19
CA ASN A 131 -19.21 -0.42 -0.54
C ASN A 131 -18.38 -1.50 0.18
N ARG A 132 -17.07 -1.29 0.33
CA ARG A 132 -16.17 -2.21 1.00
C ARG A 132 -14.92 -1.54 1.55
N ASN A 133 -14.26 -2.24 2.44
CA ASN A 133 -12.91 -1.92 2.85
C ASN A 133 -11.90 -2.27 1.75
N LEU A 134 -10.86 -1.46 1.60
CA LEU A 134 -9.67 -1.85 0.86
C LEU A 134 -8.82 -2.81 1.68
N THR A 135 -8.19 -3.77 1.02
CA THR A 135 -7.18 -4.62 1.62
C THR A 135 -5.86 -3.86 1.85
N ALA A 136 -4.99 -4.38 2.72
CA ALA A 136 -3.66 -3.79 2.92
C ALA A 136 -2.85 -3.72 1.62
N SER A 137 -3.00 -4.71 0.73
CA SER A 137 -2.35 -4.69 -0.59
C SER A 137 -2.87 -3.56 -1.49
N GLU A 138 -4.17 -3.28 -1.51
CA GLU A 138 -4.75 -2.18 -2.28
C GLU A 138 -4.34 -0.82 -1.70
N ILE A 139 -4.25 -0.70 -0.38
CA ILE A 139 -3.79 0.52 0.29
C ILE A 139 -2.32 0.79 -0.03
N ILE A 140 -1.46 -0.20 0.17
CA ILE A 140 -0.01 -0.10 -0.05
C ILE A 140 0.32 -0.01 -1.54
N GLY A 141 -0.48 -0.63 -2.39
CA GLY A 141 -0.35 -0.55 -3.84
C GLY A 141 -0.41 0.88 -4.37
N GLN A 142 -1.22 1.75 -3.76
CA GLN A 142 -1.27 3.17 -4.10
C GLN A 142 0.09 3.85 -3.87
N VAL A 143 0.74 3.57 -2.74
CA VAL A 143 2.06 4.11 -2.39
C VAL A 143 3.15 3.53 -3.28
N TRP A 144 3.09 2.21 -3.50
CA TRP A 144 4.02 1.52 -4.39
C TRP A 144 3.97 2.12 -5.80
N HIS A 145 2.75 2.26 -6.36
CA HIS A 145 2.56 2.84 -7.69
C HIS A 145 3.13 4.26 -7.78
N ALA A 146 2.79 5.13 -6.82
CA ALA A 146 3.27 6.50 -6.81
C ALA A 146 4.80 6.58 -6.80
N ASN A 147 5.46 5.71 -6.01
CA ASN A 147 6.93 5.65 -5.94
C ASN A 147 7.59 5.16 -7.24
N GLN A 148 6.89 4.35 -8.04
CA GLN A 148 7.40 3.89 -9.34
C GLN A 148 7.08 4.89 -10.47
N ALA A 149 5.93 5.55 -10.42
CA ALA A 149 5.48 6.46 -11.45
C ALA A 149 6.15 7.85 -11.38
N LEU A 150 6.52 8.29 -10.18
CA LEU A 150 7.11 9.61 -9.97
C LEU A 150 8.64 9.56 -10.11
N PRO A 151 9.26 10.65 -10.64
CA PRO A 151 10.71 10.76 -10.69
C PRO A 151 11.28 10.79 -9.27
N ARG A 152 12.43 10.15 -9.09
CA ARG A 152 13.15 10.23 -7.82
C ARG A 152 13.63 11.66 -7.54
N ARG A 153 13.75 11.99 -6.27
CA ARG A 153 14.32 13.26 -5.80
C ARG A 153 15.81 13.35 -6.18
N SER A 154 16.36 14.56 -6.14
CA SER A 154 17.76 14.82 -6.47
C SER A 154 18.76 14.04 -5.62
N ASN A 155 18.39 13.64 -4.40
CA ASN A 155 19.19 12.79 -3.52
C ASN A 155 19.01 11.28 -3.76
N GLY A 156 18.23 10.88 -4.78
CA GLY A 156 17.96 9.49 -5.14
C GLY A 156 16.81 8.82 -4.35
N GLU A 157 16.25 9.52 -3.36
CA GLU A 157 15.10 9.02 -2.59
C GLU A 157 13.80 9.04 -3.41
N PHE A 158 12.79 8.32 -2.94
CA PHE A 158 11.45 8.36 -3.52
C PHE A 158 10.83 9.76 -3.41
N ALA A 159 9.96 10.09 -4.37
CA ALA A 159 9.23 11.36 -4.37
C ALA A 159 8.26 11.44 -3.17
N VAL A 160 7.62 10.33 -2.81
CA VAL A 160 6.72 10.25 -1.66
C VAL A 160 7.54 10.20 -0.37
N THR A 161 7.46 11.27 0.40
CA THR A 161 8.11 11.38 1.72
C THR A 161 7.13 11.37 2.88
N ASN A 162 5.86 11.63 2.62
CA ASN A 162 4.77 11.66 3.59
C ASN A 162 3.55 10.95 3.02
N VAL A 163 2.87 10.18 3.86
CA VAL A 163 1.61 9.51 3.50
C VAL A 163 0.52 9.96 4.46
N VAL A 164 -0.63 10.34 3.89
CA VAL A 164 -1.80 10.75 4.67
C VAL A 164 -3.02 9.92 4.26
N PHE A 165 -3.67 9.30 5.23
CA PHE A 165 -4.95 8.59 5.05
C PHE A 165 -6.10 9.59 5.08
N MET A 166 -6.18 10.43 4.02
CA MET A 166 -7.17 11.51 3.88
C MET A 166 -7.93 11.43 2.55
N GLY A 167 -7.82 10.30 1.84
CA GLY A 167 -8.56 10.01 0.63
C GLY A 167 -9.97 9.48 0.93
N MET A 168 -10.41 8.51 0.16
CA MET A 168 -11.73 7.91 0.32
C MET A 168 -11.77 6.95 1.51
N GLY A 169 -12.84 7.06 2.34
CA GLY A 169 -13.11 6.17 3.47
C GLY A 169 -12.68 6.71 4.83
N GLU A 170 -13.20 6.06 5.88
CA GLU A 170 -12.77 6.25 7.27
C GLU A 170 -11.71 5.19 7.61
N PRO A 171 -10.42 5.58 7.79
CA PRO A 171 -9.35 4.60 8.01
C PRO A 171 -9.59 3.70 9.22
N LEU A 172 -10.06 4.26 10.34
CA LEU A 172 -10.26 3.48 11.56
C LEU A 172 -11.48 2.54 11.51
N ALA A 173 -12.40 2.71 10.55
CA ALA A 173 -13.42 1.72 10.24
C ALA A 173 -12.84 0.51 9.46
N ASN A 174 -11.66 0.66 8.86
CA ASN A 174 -10.91 -0.39 8.19
C ASN A 174 -9.67 -0.85 9.00
N TYR A 175 -9.74 -0.83 10.31
CA TYR A 175 -8.62 -1.00 11.23
C TYR A 175 -7.73 -2.21 10.91
N ARG A 176 -8.35 -3.37 10.58
CA ARG A 176 -7.63 -4.63 10.30
C ARG A 176 -6.71 -4.56 9.10
N GLN A 177 -6.95 -3.64 8.17
CA GLN A 177 -6.11 -3.45 6.98
C GLN A 177 -5.18 -2.24 7.11
N ILE A 178 -5.58 -1.26 7.92
CA ILE A 178 -4.78 -0.05 8.17
C ILE A 178 -3.53 -0.37 8.97
N VAL A 179 -3.61 -1.17 10.03
CA VAL A 179 -2.44 -1.53 10.86
C VAL A 179 -1.35 -2.20 10.02
N PRO A 180 -1.62 -3.29 9.28
CA PRO A 180 -0.61 -3.87 8.37
C PRO A 180 -0.05 -2.88 7.34
N ALA A 181 -0.89 -1.99 6.81
CA ALA A 181 -0.44 -0.97 5.87
C ALA A 181 0.52 0.04 6.55
N ILE A 182 0.23 0.49 7.76
CA ILE A 182 1.11 1.37 8.53
C ILE A 182 2.43 0.67 8.87
N GLU A 183 2.40 -0.59 9.31
CA GLU A 183 3.61 -1.37 9.56
C GLU A 183 4.54 -1.38 8.34
N LEU A 184 4.00 -1.59 7.14
CA LEU A 184 4.77 -1.55 5.90
C LEU A 184 5.30 -0.15 5.57
N LEU A 185 4.51 0.91 5.81
CA LEU A 185 4.98 2.28 5.63
C LEU A 185 6.17 2.61 6.53
N LEU A 186 6.19 2.08 7.76
CA LEU A 186 7.25 2.31 8.74
C LEU A 186 8.45 1.36 8.59
N SER A 187 8.25 0.18 7.98
CA SER A 187 9.29 -0.85 7.87
C SER A 187 10.47 -0.40 7.01
N ASP A 188 11.69 -0.50 7.54
CA ASP A 188 12.95 -0.28 6.81
C ASP A 188 13.17 -1.26 5.64
N LEU A 189 12.46 -2.37 5.61
CA LEU A 189 12.49 -3.33 4.50
C LEU A 189 11.50 -2.97 3.38
N ALA A 190 10.58 -2.04 3.67
CA ALA A 190 9.58 -1.58 2.70
C ALA A 190 9.77 -0.09 2.40
N PHE A 191 8.96 0.80 2.97
CA PHE A 191 9.01 2.24 2.63
C PHE A 191 9.89 3.08 3.56
N GLY A 192 10.18 2.62 4.78
CA GLY A 192 11.10 3.27 5.71
C GLY A 192 10.69 4.67 6.16
N LEU A 193 9.39 4.97 6.15
CA LEU A 193 8.91 6.27 6.62
C LEU A 193 8.97 6.35 8.15
N SER A 194 9.35 7.51 8.69
CA SER A 194 9.21 7.74 10.12
C SER A 194 7.74 7.93 10.51
N ARG A 195 7.38 7.61 11.76
CA ARG A 195 6.00 7.79 12.28
C ARG A 195 5.46 9.21 12.07
N ARG A 196 6.30 10.24 12.13
CA ARG A 196 5.91 11.64 11.90
C ARG A 196 5.52 11.95 10.46
N ARG A 197 5.82 11.04 9.53
CA ARG A 197 5.52 11.17 8.09
C ARG A 197 4.31 10.36 7.66
N VAL A 198 3.66 9.65 8.59
CA VAL A 198 2.42 8.92 8.35
C VAL A 198 1.32 9.55 9.21
N THR A 199 0.26 10.03 8.56
CA THR A 199 -0.87 10.69 9.23
C THR A 199 -2.15 9.90 8.97
N VAL A 200 -2.85 9.53 10.03
CA VAL A 200 -4.18 8.94 9.97
C VAL A 200 -5.20 10.00 10.37
N SER A 201 -6.05 10.41 9.42
CA SER A 201 -7.20 11.27 9.69
C SER A 201 -8.41 10.42 10.04
N THR A 202 -9.18 10.83 11.03
CA THR A 202 -10.38 10.10 11.44
C THR A 202 -11.48 11.06 11.90
N SER A 203 -12.70 10.68 11.71
CA SER A 203 -13.87 11.37 12.24
C SER A 203 -14.16 11.02 13.71
N GLY A 204 -13.32 10.17 14.34
CA GLY A 204 -13.34 9.95 15.78
C GLY A 204 -13.87 8.60 16.26
N ILE A 205 -13.41 7.49 15.67
CA ILE A 205 -13.67 6.15 16.22
C ILE A 205 -12.74 5.95 17.42
N VAL A 206 -13.11 6.54 18.58
CA VAL A 206 -12.27 6.67 19.79
C VAL A 206 -11.61 5.36 20.23
N PRO A 207 -12.29 4.19 20.31
CA PRO A 207 -11.65 2.95 20.73
C PRO A 207 -10.51 2.51 19.80
N HIS A 208 -10.59 2.87 18.51
CA HIS A 208 -9.53 2.57 17.54
C HIS A 208 -8.41 3.59 17.55
N ILE A 209 -8.64 4.82 18.01
CA ILE A 209 -7.57 5.82 18.20
C ILE A 209 -6.62 5.34 19.29
N ASP A 210 -7.17 4.97 20.46
CA ASP A 210 -6.38 4.47 21.59
C ASP A 210 -5.57 3.22 21.18
N LYS A 211 -6.27 2.27 20.56
CA LYS A 211 -5.65 1.03 20.08
C LYS A 211 -4.54 1.27 19.04
N LEU A 212 -4.70 2.24 18.13
CA LEU A 212 -3.68 2.55 17.13
C LEU A 212 -2.39 3.07 17.76
N GLY A 213 -2.49 3.78 18.87
CA GLY A 213 -1.33 4.24 19.65
C GLY A 213 -0.52 3.09 20.26
N ASP A 214 -1.17 1.96 20.57
CA ASP A 214 -0.52 0.77 21.11
C ASP A 214 0.04 -0.14 19.98
N ASP A 215 -0.68 -0.26 18.86
CA ASP A 215 -0.36 -1.19 17.76
C ASP A 215 0.67 -0.62 16.75
N CYS A 216 0.92 0.69 16.71
CA CYS A 216 1.82 1.40 15.78
C CYS A 216 2.66 2.43 16.54
#